data_f7192b0f6563178124b222d84fe03497
#
_entry.id   f7192b0f6563178124b222d84fe03497
#
_cell.length_a   1.000
_cell.length_b   1.000
_cell.length_c   1.000
_cell.angle_alpha   90.00
_cell.angle_beta   90.00
_cell.angle_gamma   90.00
#
_symmetry.space_group_name_H-M   'P 1'
#
loop_
_entity.id
_entity.type
_entity.pdbx_description
1 polymer ?
#
loop_
_entity_poly.entity_id
_entity_poly.type
_entity_poly.pdbx_seq_one_letter_code
_entity_poly.pdbx_strand_id
1 'polypeptide(L)'
;KDVDQFDASFFGIAPREAEAMDPQQRLVLEVSWEALERAGLTAQSLEQSSTGVFIGSIGSDYSPRSLESLNGYHGTGTLLSVISGRVAYALGLYGPALTVDTACSSSLVALDLACASLRRGECEMALAGGVQVMSTPATFVEFSRLRGLSPAGRCKSFGASADGAGWAEGVGILVL
;
A
#
# COMPACT_ATOMS: atom_id res chain seq x y z
N LYS A 1 -1.34 -6.97 -14.48
CA LYS A 1 -2.27 -7.78 -13.67
C LYS A 1 -3.42 -6.90 -13.22
N ASP A 2 -4.54 -7.45 -13.09
CA ASP A 2 -5.89 -6.97 -12.95
C ASP A 2 -6.09 -6.21 -11.62
N VAL A 3 -5.58 -4.98 -11.53
CA VAL A 3 -5.69 -4.10 -10.33
C VAL A 3 -7.14 -3.70 -10.01
N ASP A 4 -8.05 -3.96 -10.93
CA ASP A 4 -9.49 -3.77 -10.80
C ASP A 4 -10.20 -4.97 -10.17
N GLN A 5 -9.55 -6.13 -10.11
CA GLN A 5 -10.10 -7.31 -9.48
C GLN A 5 -9.79 -7.32 -7.98
N PHE A 6 -10.80 -7.62 -7.19
CA PHE A 6 -10.70 -7.69 -5.74
C PHE A 6 -11.85 -8.51 -5.18
N ASP A 7 -11.55 -9.53 -4.39
CA ASP A 7 -12.60 -10.30 -3.70
C ASP A 7 -13.05 -9.56 -2.42
N ALA A 8 -13.93 -8.58 -2.61
CA ALA A 8 -14.47 -7.80 -1.51
C ALA A 8 -15.23 -8.67 -0.50
N SER A 9 -15.92 -9.72 -0.97
CA SER A 9 -16.72 -10.59 -0.11
C SER A 9 -15.86 -11.40 0.84
N PHE A 10 -14.68 -11.81 0.40
CA PHE A 10 -13.70 -12.50 1.23
C PHE A 10 -13.28 -11.68 2.46
N PHE A 11 -13.15 -10.36 2.30
CA PHE A 11 -12.80 -9.44 3.38
C PHE A 11 -14.02 -8.83 4.09
N GLY A 12 -15.24 -9.29 3.80
CA GLY A 12 -16.47 -8.75 4.37
C GLY A 12 -16.78 -7.31 3.97
N ILE A 13 -16.25 -6.84 2.85
CA ILE A 13 -16.39 -5.46 2.34
C ILE A 13 -17.58 -5.41 1.38
N ALA A 14 -18.48 -4.45 1.61
CA ALA A 14 -19.63 -4.25 0.74
C ALA A 14 -19.19 -3.80 -0.68
N PRO A 15 -19.87 -4.24 -1.76
CA PRO A 15 -19.47 -3.88 -3.13
C PRO A 15 -19.35 -2.36 -3.35
N ARG A 16 -20.28 -1.58 -2.80
CA ARG A 16 -20.28 -0.11 -2.87
C ARG A 16 -19.07 0.54 -2.18
N GLU A 17 -18.59 -0.06 -1.09
CA GLU A 17 -17.36 0.36 -0.42
C GLU A 17 -16.14 -0.04 -1.27
N ALA A 18 -16.09 -1.27 -1.75
CA ALA A 18 -15.01 -1.78 -2.59
C ALA A 18 -14.77 -0.91 -3.84
N GLU A 19 -15.84 -0.44 -4.49
CA GLU A 19 -15.73 0.48 -5.64
C GLU A 19 -15.08 1.82 -5.27
N ALA A 20 -15.30 2.32 -4.06
CA ALA A 20 -14.75 3.57 -3.58
C ALA A 20 -13.31 3.45 -3.05
N MET A 21 -12.84 2.22 -2.79
CA MET A 21 -11.49 1.98 -2.31
C MET A 21 -10.46 2.16 -3.42
N ASP A 22 -9.39 2.90 -3.11
CA ASP A 22 -8.18 2.95 -3.92
C ASP A 22 -7.67 1.52 -4.18
N PRO A 23 -7.29 1.16 -5.40
CA PRO A 23 -6.64 -0.12 -5.70
C PRO A 23 -5.48 -0.45 -4.76
N GLN A 24 -4.75 0.54 -4.28
CA GLN A 24 -3.67 0.35 -3.30
C GLN A 24 -4.17 -0.29 -2.01
N GLN A 25 -5.33 0.14 -1.47
CA GLN A 25 -5.91 -0.46 -0.27
C GLN A 25 -6.32 -1.92 -0.50
N ARG A 26 -6.89 -2.21 -1.68
CA ARG A 26 -7.30 -3.58 -2.05
C ARG A 26 -6.10 -4.52 -2.15
N LEU A 27 -5.08 -4.10 -2.89
CA LEU A 27 -3.85 -4.87 -3.09
C LEU A 27 -3.09 -5.13 -1.78
N VAL A 28 -3.01 -4.12 -0.89
CA VAL A 28 -2.34 -4.31 0.41
C VAL A 28 -3.08 -5.33 1.26
N LEU A 29 -4.41 -5.36 1.25
CA LEU A 29 -5.19 -6.41 1.93
C LEU A 29 -4.86 -7.81 1.40
N GLU A 30 -4.94 -8.00 0.08
CA GLU A 30 -4.69 -9.31 -0.56
C GLU A 30 -3.26 -9.77 -0.33
N VAL A 31 -2.27 -8.90 -0.57
CA VAL A 31 -0.85 -9.28 -0.43
C VAL A 31 -0.46 -9.46 1.04
N SER A 32 -1.09 -8.75 1.99
CA SER A 32 -0.91 -9.02 3.42
C SER A 32 -1.42 -10.40 3.81
N TRP A 33 -2.59 -10.78 3.30
CA TRP A 33 -3.13 -12.12 3.49
C TRP A 33 -2.20 -13.19 2.91
N GLU A 34 -1.77 -13.04 1.65
CA GLU A 34 -0.82 -13.96 1.02
C GLU A 34 0.52 -14.07 1.78
N ALA A 35 1.01 -12.96 2.31
CA ALA A 35 2.26 -12.95 3.09
C ALA A 35 2.13 -13.79 4.36
N LEU A 36 0.99 -13.72 5.05
CA LEU A 36 0.69 -14.54 6.22
C LEU A 36 0.59 -16.03 5.84
N GLU A 37 -0.14 -16.36 4.78
CA GLU A 37 -0.23 -17.75 4.30
C GLU A 37 1.15 -18.33 3.98
N ARG A 38 2.00 -17.56 3.29
CA ARG A 38 3.38 -17.97 2.98
C ARG A 38 4.26 -18.11 4.21
N ALA A 39 3.97 -17.38 5.28
CA ALA A 39 4.62 -17.52 6.57
C ALA A 39 4.07 -18.70 7.41
N GLY A 40 3.05 -19.40 6.92
CA GLY A 40 2.39 -20.50 7.63
C GLY A 40 1.48 -20.02 8.78
N LEU A 41 1.04 -18.75 8.72
CA LEU A 41 0.18 -18.12 9.72
C LEU A 41 -1.25 -18.02 9.20
N THR A 42 -2.21 -18.15 10.11
CA THR A 42 -3.62 -17.91 9.80
C THR A 42 -4.07 -16.57 10.38
N ALA A 43 -4.99 -15.88 9.72
CA ALA A 43 -5.57 -14.64 10.24
C ALA A 43 -6.17 -14.85 11.64
N GLN A 44 -6.83 -15.98 11.88
CA GLN A 44 -7.40 -16.34 13.19
C GLN A 44 -6.34 -16.44 14.29
N SER A 45 -5.13 -16.92 13.99
CA SER A 45 -4.06 -17.00 15.00
C SER A 45 -3.50 -15.64 15.40
N LEU A 46 -3.76 -14.61 14.59
CA LEU A 46 -3.30 -13.24 14.82
C LEU A 46 -4.39 -12.32 15.36
N GLU A 47 -5.64 -12.77 15.41
CA GLU A 47 -6.75 -11.99 15.94
C GLU A 47 -6.45 -11.58 17.39
N GLN A 48 -6.62 -10.29 17.67
CA GLN A 48 -6.27 -9.64 18.94
C GLN A 48 -4.78 -9.70 19.35
N SER A 49 -3.90 -10.05 18.39
CA SER A 49 -2.46 -10.02 18.65
C SER A 49 -1.88 -8.60 18.59
N SER A 50 -0.74 -8.44 19.26
CA SER A 50 0.09 -7.21 19.17
C SER A 50 0.89 -7.19 17.85
N THR A 51 0.22 -7.43 16.72
CA THR A 51 0.86 -7.34 15.39
C THR A 51 0.74 -5.93 14.82
N GLY A 52 1.87 -5.32 14.45
CA GLY A 52 1.93 -4.00 13.83
C GLY A 52 1.76 -4.04 12.32
N VAL A 53 1.30 -2.94 11.71
CA VAL A 53 1.16 -2.77 10.25
C VAL A 53 1.82 -1.46 9.81
N PHE A 54 2.86 -1.55 9.01
CA PHE A 54 3.69 -0.42 8.59
C PHE A 54 3.79 -0.38 7.06
N ILE A 55 3.09 0.55 6.42
CA ILE A 55 2.98 0.61 4.95
C ILE A 55 3.52 1.93 4.42
N GLY A 56 4.41 1.86 3.45
CA GLY A 56 4.86 3.00 2.66
C GLY A 56 3.94 3.24 1.46
N SER A 57 3.47 4.47 1.28
CA SER A 57 2.67 4.88 0.12
C SER A 57 2.74 6.39 -0.07
N ILE A 58 2.64 6.89 -1.29
CA ILE A 58 2.75 8.31 -1.65
C ILE A 58 1.44 8.89 -2.19
N GLY A 59 0.39 8.78 -1.44
CA GLY A 59 -0.88 9.37 -1.82
C GLY A 59 -1.72 8.51 -2.75
N SER A 60 -2.86 9.06 -3.12
CA SER A 60 -3.84 8.45 -4.00
C SER A 60 -4.20 9.43 -5.09
N ASP A 61 -4.21 8.96 -6.33
CA ASP A 61 -4.78 9.67 -7.47
C ASP A 61 -6.11 9.03 -7.93
N TYR A 62 -6.64 8.10 -7.12
CA TYR A 62 -7.95 7.48 -7.31
C TYR A 62 -9.06 8.42 -6.82
N SER A 63 -9.59 9.23 -7.74
CA SER A 63 -10.59 10.25 -7.42
C SER A 63 -11.94 9.94 -8.06
N PRO A 64 -13.04 10.32 -7.40
CA PRO A 64 -14.37 10.24 -8.00
C PRO A 64 -14.44 11.15 -9.24
N ARG A 65 -15.19 10.71 -10.26
CA ARG A 65 -15.32 11.45 -11.53
C ARG A 65 -16.12 12.76 -11.38
N SER A 66 -16.99 12.84 -10.38
CA SER A 66 -17.79 14.02 -10.06
C SER A 66 -18.25 13.98 -8.61
N LEU A 67 -18.75 15.12 -8.07
CA LEU A 67 -19.33 15.17 -6.72
C LEU A 67 -20.56 14.26 -6.58
N GLU A 68 -21.30 14.05 -7.65
CA GLU A 68 -22.48 13.18 -7.68
C GLU A 68 -22.12 11.69 -7.53
N SER A 69 -20.88 11.31 -7.87
CA SER A 69 -20.37 9.94 -7.71
C SER A 69 -19.92 9.63 -6.30
N LEU A 70 -19.91 10.61 -5.39
CA LEU A 70 -19.56 10.40 -3.97
C LEU A 70 -20.61 9.52 -3.29
N ASN A 71 -20.20 8.37 -2.80
CA ASN A 71 -21.08 7.37 -2.22
C ASN A 71 -20.97 7.23 -0.69
N GLY A 72 -20.22 8.13 -0.03
CA GLY A 72 -19.96 8.12 1.41
C GLY A 72 -18.71 7.33 1.81
N TYR A 73 -18.14 6.49 0.93
CA TYR A 73 -16.95 5.68 1.21
C TYR A 73 -15.64 6.25 0.62
N HIS A 74 -15.72 7.25 -0.28
CA HIS A 74 -14.52 7.80 -0.91
C HIS A 74 -13.51 8.39 0.08
N GLY A 75 -13.99 9.01 1.16
CA GLY A 75 -13.10 9.54 2.19
C GLY A 75 -12.20 8.45 2.76
N THR A 76 -12.78 7.38 3.29
CA THR A 76 -12.02 6.24 3.83
C THR A 76 -11.35 5.41 2.73
N GLY A 77 -11.92 5.39 1.53
CA GLY A 77 -11.38 4.65 0.40
C GLY A 77 -10.07 5.22 -0.16
N THR A 78 -9.77 6.51 0.08
CA THR A 78 -8.62 7.20 -0.52
C THR A 78 -7.64 7.80 0.49
N LEU A 79 -7.98 7.79 1.79
CA LEU A 79 -7.08 8.27 2.84
C LEU A 79 -5.89 7.34 3.04
N LEU A 80 -4.67 7.91 3.04
CA LEU A 80 -3.43 7.18 3.29
C LEU A 80 -3.44 6.40 4.60
N SER A 81 -3.86 7.03 5.68
CA SER A 81 -3.91 6.40 7.01
C SER A 81 -4.76 5.13 7.06
N VAL A 82 -5.74 5.02 6.16
CA VAL A 82 -6.64 3.86 6.08
C VAL A 82 -5.96 2.66 5.42
N ILE A 83 -4.89 2.82 4.66
CA ILE A 83 -4.16 1.70 4.04
C ILE A 83 -3.71 0.69 5.12
N SER A 84 -2.93 1.14 6.10
CA SER A 84 -2.49 0.29 7.22
C SER A 84 -3.62 -0.04 8.19
N GLY A 85 -4.49 0.94 8.48
CA GLY A 85 -5.61 0.76 9.39
C GLY A 85 -6.62 -0.28 8.91
N ARG A 86 -6.86 -0.37 7.60
CA ARG A 86 -7.77 -1.37 7.01
C ARG A 86 -7.23 -2.80 7.15
N VAL A 87 -5.92 -2.99 6.97
CA VAL A 87 -5.29 -4.29 7.21
C VAL A 87 -5.42 -4.70 8.67
N ALA A 88 -5.08 -3.78 9.59
CA ALA A 88 -5.21 -4.02 11.01
C ALA A 88 -6.65 -4.37 11.40
N TYR A 89 -7.63 -3.63 10.87
CA TYR A 89 -9.06 -3.88 11.13
C TYR A 89 -9.52 -5.22 10.58
N ALA A 90 -9.20 -5.52 9.31
CA ALA A 90 -9.65 -6.75 8.64
C ALA A 90 -9.07 -8.02 9.27
N LEU A 91 -7.86 -7.93 9.84
CA LEU A 91 -7.17 -9.05 10.49
C LEU A 91 -7.32 -9.04 12.03
N GLY A 92 -8.02 -8.06 12.60
CA GLY A 92 -8.24 -7.94 14.05
C GLY A 92 -6.95 -7.68 14.84
N LEU A 93 -6.00 -6.91 14.29
CA LEU A 93 -4.69 -6.65 14.90
C LEU A 93 -4.72 -5.43 15.81
N TYR A 94 -4.00 -5.46 16.94
CA TYR A 94 -3.98 -4.41 17.96
C TYR A 94 -2.63 -3.68 18.09
N GLY A 95 -1.63 -4.07 17.31
CA GLY A 95 -0.36 -3.36 17.23
C GLY A 95 -0.46 -2.00 16.53
N PRO A 96 0.64 -1.24 16.47
CA PRO A 96 0.69 0.04 15.76
C PRO A 96 0.31 -0.11 14.29
N ALA A 97 -0.52 0.79 13.76
CA ALA A 97 -0.90 0.82 12.35
C ALA A 97 -0.53 2.19 11.75
N LEU A 98 0.48 2.23 10.91
CA LEU A 98 1.07 3.44 10.35
C LEU A 98 1.19 3.35 8.83
N THR A 99 0.72 4.39 8.14
CA THR A 99 1.07 4.62 6.73
C THR A 99 2.03 5.79 6.65
N VAL A 100 3.14 5.61 5.94
CA VAL A 100 4.26 6.55 5.89
C VAL A 100 4.45 7.05 4.46
N ASP A 101 4.52 8.36 4.31
CA ASP A 101 4.91 9.02 3.07
C ASP A 101 6.22 9.78 3.27
N THR A 102 7.28 9.26 2.71
CA THR A 102 8.59 9.91 2.58
C THR A 102 9.08 9.80 1.11
N ALA A 103 8.12 9.90 0.19
CA ALA A 103 8.33 9.72 -1.24
C ALA A 103 8.97 8.36 -1.57
N CYS A 104 10.00 8.31 -2.42
CA CYS A 104 10.63 7.06 -2.88
C CYS A 104 11.19 6.19 -1.76
N SER A 105 11.43 6.73 -0.57
CA SER A 105 11.96 5.99 0.59
C SER A 105 10.87 5.41 1.50
N SER A 106 9.59 5.63 1.22
CA SER A 106 8.47 5.31 2.13
C SER A 106 8.49 3.86 2.62
N SER A 107 8.68 2.89 1.73
CA SER A 107 8.68 1.47 2.11
C SER A 107 9.87 1.07 2.99
N LEU A 108 11.05 1.67 2.76
CA LEU A 108 12.23 1.42 3.60
C LEU A 108 12.09 2.09 4.98
N VAL A 109 11.48 3.28 5.04
CA VAL A 109 11.16 3.96 6.31
C VAL A 109 10.11 3.16 7.07
N ALA A 110 9.06 2.65 6.41
CA ALA A 110 8.08 1.77 7.03
C ALA A 110 8.73 0.51 7.62
N LEU A 111 9.66 -0.10 6.90
CA LEU A 111 10.43 -1.25 7.36
C LEU A 111 11.29 -0.93 8.59
N ASP A 112 11.99 0.20 8.59
CA ASP A 112 12.79 0.65 9.73
C ASP A 112 11.92 0.89 10.97
N LEU A 113 10.78 1.56 10.81
CA LEU A 113 9.81 1.78 11.89
C LEU A 113 9.28 0.46 12.45
N ALA A 114 8.96 -0.52 11.59
CA ALA A 114 8.53 -1.85 12.02
C ALA A 114 9.62 -2.54 12.85
N CYS A 115 10.87 -2.55 12.37
CA CYS A 115 12.00 -3.10 13.09
C CYS A 115 12.26 -2.39 14.43
N ALA A 116 12.11 -1.06 14.46
CA ALA A 116 12.24 -0.29 15.69
C ALA A 116 11.13 -0.60 16.69
N SER A 117 9.88 -0.75 16.22
CA SER A 117 8.72 -1.11 17.04
C SER A 117 8.89 -2.49 17.67
N LEU A 118 9.34 -3.48 16.89
CA LEU A 118 9.67 -4.84 17.39
C LEU A 118 10.78 -4.80 18.45
N ARG A 119 11.85 -4.05 18.22
CA ARG A 119 12.97 -3.93 19.20
C ARG A 119 12.54 -3.26 20.50
N ARG A 120 11.57 -2.34 20.45
CA ARG A 120 11.01 -1.68 21.64
C ARG A 120 9.91 -2.49 22.34
N GLY A 121 9.49 -3.62 21.75
CA GLY A 121 8.40 -4.43 22.28
C GLY A 121 7.03 -3.78 22.18
N GLU A 122 6.85 -2.86 21.24
CA GLU A 122 5.55 -2.22 20.95
C GLU A 122 4.63 -3.16 20.13
N CYS A 123 5.23 -4.12 19.45
CA CYS A 123 4.54 -5.24 18.80
C CYS A 123 5.45 -6.48 18.83
N GLU A 124 4.83 -7.66 18.71
CA GLU A 124 5.51 -8.96 18.70
C GLU A 124 5.76 -9.48 17.29
N MET A 125 5.03 -8.96 16.33
CA MET A 125 5.12 -9.24 14.89
C MET A 125 4.79 -7.96 14.13
N ALA A 126 5.28 -7.82 12.92
CA ALA A 126 4.93 -6.71 12.06
C ALA A 126 4.74 -7.13 10.60
N LEU A 127 3.71 -6.59 9.96
CA LEU A 127 3.56 -6.55 8.52
C LEU A 127 4.17 -5.23 8.03
N ALA A 128 5.19 -5.29 7.20
CA ALA A 128 5.88 -4.09 6.71
C ALA A 128 6.06 -4.16 5.19
N GLY A 129 5.79 -3.05 4.51
CA GLY A 129 5.93 -3.05 3.06
C GLY A 129 5.61 -1.72 2.42
N GLY A 130 5.25 -1.76 1.15
CA GLY A 130 4.84 -0.58 0.41
C GLY A 130 3.99 -0.92 -0.80
N VAL A 131 3.27 0.07 -1.26
CA VAL A 131 2.38 -0.02 -2.42
C VAL A 131 2.44 1.26 -3.24
N GLN A 132 2.36 1.11 -4.55
CA GLN A 132 2.14 2.19 -5.50
C GLN A 132 1.31 1.70 -6.67
N VAL A 133 0.18 2.36 -6.91
CA VAL A 133 -0.65 2.26 -8.11
C VAL A 133 -0.91 3.68 -8.62
N MET A 134 -0.74 3.89 -9.91
CA MET A 134 -0.97 5.17 -10.58
C MET A 134 -2.24 5.06 -11.43
N SER A 135 -3.37 5.44 -10.85
CA SER A 135 -4.69 5.35 -11.50
C SER A 135 -4.86 6.35 -12.64
N THR A 136 -3.99 7.36 -12.70
CA THR A 136 -3.97 8.38 -13.76
C THR A 136 -2.57 8.55 -14.36
N PRO A 137 -2.44 9.10 -15.56
CA PRO A 137 -1.13 9.39 -16.16
C PRO A 137 -0.44 10.63 -15.58
N ALA A 138 -1.02 11.30 -14.59
CA ALA A 138 -0.55 12.60 -14.10
C ALA A 138 0.92 12.57 -13.68
N THR A 139 1.32 11.56 -12.91
CA THR A 139 2.70 11.40 -12.45
C THR A 139 3.69 11.24 -13.60
N PHE A 140 3.34 10.46 -14.63
CA PHE A 140 4.17 10.31 -15.83
C PHE A 140 4.29 11.62 -16.59
N VAL A 141 3.20 12.37 -16.74
CA VAL A 141 3.19 13.68 -17.43
C VAL A 141 4.09 14.69 -16.71
N GLU A 142 3.94 14.82 -15.40
CA GLU A 142 4.74 15.76 -14.60
C GLU A 142 6.23 15.42 -14.63
N PHE A 143 6.59 14.15 -14.40
CA PHE A 143 7.99 13.71 -14.45
C PHE A 143 8.61 13.80 -15.84
N SER A 144 7.81 13.60 -16.89
CA SER A 144 8.25 13.81 -18.27
C SER A 144 8.57 15.28 -18.52
N ARG A 145 7.73 16.21 -18.05
CA ARG A 145 7.98 17.67 -18.13
C ARG A 145 9.23 18.09 -17.40
N LEU A 146 9.50 17.46 -16.25
CA LEU A 146 10.74 17.66 -15.49
C LEU A 146 11.97 16.99 -16.12
N ARG A 147 11.81 16.26 -17.25
CA ARG A 147 12.86 15.45 -17.89
C ARG A 147 13.46 14.42 -16.92
N GLY A 148 12.67 13.93 -15.97
CA GLY A 148 13.10 12.93 -15.00
C GLY A 148 12.92 11.48 -15.47
N LEU A 149 12.12 11.25 -16.52
CA LEU A 149 11.91 9.91 -17.08
C LEU A 149 12.95 9.58 -18.15
N SER A 150 13.46 8.35 -18.09
CA SER A 150 14.28 7.80 -19.17
C SER A 150 13.44 7.58 -20.43
N PRO A 151 13.88 8.05 -21.61
CA PRO A 151 13.17 7.79 -22.87
C PRO A 151 13.02 6.30 -23.17
N ALA A 152 13.92 5.45 -22.64
CA ALA A 152 13.86 4.01 -22.78
C ALA A 152 12.97 3.33 -21.74
N GLY A 153 12.36 4.08 -20.80
CA GLY A 153 11.54 3.54 -19.71
C GLY A 153 12.30 2.65 -18.72
N ARG A 154 13.63 2.81 -18.61
CA ARG A 154 14.49 1.96 -17.78
C ARG A 154 15.35 2.78 -16.83
N CYS A 155 15.43 2.35 -15.58
CA CYS A 155 16.45 2.82 -14.65
C CYS A 155 17.80 2.20 -15.02
N LYS A 156 18.79 3.06 -15.28
CA LYS A 156 20.18 2.67 -15.54
C LYS A 156 21.07 3.22 -14.43
N SER A 157 20.68 2.94 -13.18
CA SER A 157 21.34 3.47 -11.99
C SER A 157 22.83 3.13 -11.99
N PHE A 158 23.66 4.14 -11.66
CA PHE A 158 25.11 4.05 -11.66
C PHE A 158 25.78 3.78 -13.02
N GLY A 159 25.02 3.64 -14.10
CA GLY A 159 25.55 3.46 -15.46
C GLY A 159 25.97 4.79 -16.07
N ALA A 160 27.02 4.79 -16.92
CA ALA A 160 27.45 5.98 -17.66
C ALA A 160 26.37 6.54 -18.63
N SER A 161 25.39 5.71 -19.00
CA SER A 161 24.27 6.07 -19.87
C SER A 161 22.97 6.37 -19.08
N ALA A 162 23.06 6.66 -17.77
CA ALA A 162 21.90 7.03 -16.97
C ALA A 162 21.28 8.34 -17.52
N ASP A 163 19.99 8.28 -17.83
CA ASP A 163 19.25 9.35 -18.51
C ASP A 163 17.83 9.58 -17.95
N GLY A 164 17.55 9.05 -16.76
CA GLY A 164 16.28 9.22 -16.06
C GLY A 164 15.80 7.93 -15.40
N ALA A 165 14.62 8.00 -14.79
CA ALA A 165 13.98 6.88 -14.13
C ALA A 165 12.96 6.17 -15.04
N GLY A 166 12.70 4.90 -14.76
CA GLY A 166 11.53 4.18 -15.22
C GLY A 166 10.59 3.97 -14.04
N TRP A 167 9.31 4.24 -14.23
CA TRP A 167 8.30 4.07 -13.19
C TRP A 167 7.56 2.76 -13.36
N ALA A 168 7.22 2.14 -12.25
CA ALA A 168 6.45 0.91 -12.21
C ALA A 168 5.47 0.95 -11.04
N GLU A 169 4.52 0.05 -11.08
CA GLU A 169 3.51 -0.16 -10.04
C GLU A 169 3.77 -1.48 -9.35
N GLY A 170 3.34 -1.59 -8.11
CA GLY A 170 3.48 -2.83 -7.37
C GLY A 170 3.14 -2.71 -5.90
N VAL A 171 3.14 -3.86 -5.25
CA VAL A 171 2.94 -4.02 -3.82
C VAL A 171 3.85 -5.12 -3.31
N GLY A 172 4.38 -4.95 -2.11
CA GLY A 172 5.16 -5.98 -1.43
C GLY A 172 5.01 -5.87 0.07
N ILE A 173 4.79 -7.00 0.75
CA ILE A 173 4.63 -7.11 2.20
C ILE A 173 5.60 -8.15 2.74
N LEU A 174 6.28 -7.80 3.81
CA LEU A 174 7.14 -8.66 4.61
C LEU A 174 6.48 -8.98 5.93
N VAL A 175 6.68 -10.18 6.44
CA VAL A 175 6.34 -10.61 7.80
C VAL A 175 7.62 -10.62 8.61
N LEU A 176 7.65 -9.87 9.71
CA LEU A 176 8.81 -9.68 10.60
C LEU A 176 8.50 -10.18 12.00
#